data_777f54fcb65912e60b00273a7fcedc51
#
_entry.id   777f54fcb65912e60b00273a7fcedc51
#
_cell.length_a   1.000
_cell.length_b   1.000
_cell.length_c   1.000
_cell.angle_alpha   90.00
_cell.angle_beta   90.00
_cell.angle_gamma   90.00
#
_symmetry.space_group_name_H-M   'P 1'
#
loop_
_entity.id
_entity.type
_entity.pdbx_description
1 polymer ?
#
loop_
_entity_poly.entity_id
_entity_poly.type
_entity_poly.pdbx_seq_one_letter_code
_entity_poly.pdbx_strand_id
1 'polypeptide(L)'
;TMVHVGESGDKLYTVRAASPRLVSVKKLRIYADLADKYCDGCLRFTSRHNVEFLLPDESNIDPLIADLAALGIPVGGIGASITSIVHTQGWVHCHSAATDASGIVKAVMDSVNPYFIGEKKIPGKLRIALACCLNMCGAVHCSDIAILGVHRKPPRTDHSTVNKVCEIPNVVASCPTAAIRPTQVDGTATVEVLEEQCMYCANCYTVCPSLPLNDPENDGVSIWGGGKVSNARR
;
A
#
# COMPACT_ATOMS: atom_id res chain seq x y z
N THR A 1 -17.45 6.84 14.97
CA THR A 1 -18.69 6.99 14.18
C THR A 1 -18.68 8.32 13.48
N MET A 2 -19.13 8.37 12.23
CA MET A 2 -19.37 9.61 11.48
C MET A 2 -20.85 9.66 11.10
N VAL A 3 -21.38 10.87 11.07
CA VAL A 3 -22.77 11.12 10.65
C VAL A 3 -22.72 11.90 9.33
N HIS A 4 -23.43 11.41 8.33
CA HIS A 4 -23.66 12.10 7.07
C HIS A 4 -25.11 12.56 7.03
N VAL A 5 -25.33 13.82 6.70
CA VAL A 5 -26.67 14.40 6.58
C VAL A 5 -26.91 14.72 5.11
N GLY A 6 -27.94 14.13 4.53
CA GLY A 6 -28.38 14.40 3.17
C GLY A 6 -29.10 15.76 3.05
N GLU A 7 -29.30 16.23 1.83
CA GLU A 7 -30.09 17.46 1.58
C GLU A 7 -31.55 17.32 2.03
N SER A 8 -32.09 16.12 2.03
CA SER A 8 -33.42 15.79 2.56
C SER A 8 -33.51 15.87 4.09
N GLY A 9 -32.37 15.96 4.79
CA GLY A 9 -32.31 15.86 6.25
C GLY A 9 -32.10 14.43 6.77
N ASP A 10 -32.09 13.44 5.89
CA ASP A 10 -31.83 12.05 6.26
C ASP A 10 -30.41 11.88 6.79
N LYS A 11 -30.26 11.01 7.80
CA LYS A 11 -28.97 10.75 8.43
C LYS A 11 -28.49 9.35 8.08
N LEU A 12 -27.23 9.25 7.73
CA LEU A 12 -26.51 7.98 7.55
C LEU A 12 -25.31 7.94 8.50
N TYR A 13 -25.26 6.89 9.29
CA TYR A 13 -24.18 6.70 10.25
C TYR A 13 -23.13 5.74 9.68
N THR A 14 -21.85 6.02 9.94
CA THR A 14 -20.75 5.19 9.45
C THR A 14 -19.89 4.73 10.60
N VAL A 15 -19.71 3.41 10.71
CA VAL A 15 -18.74 2.77 11.61
C VAL A 15 -17.62 2.20 10.77
N ARG A 16 -16.38 2.59 11.09
CA ARG A 16 -15.19 2.15 10.36
C ARG A 16 -14.44 1.11 11.15
N ALA A 17 -14.40 -0.11 10.61
CA ALA A 17 -13.65 -1.23 11.15
C ALA A 17 -12.27 -1.33 10.49
N ALA A 18 -11.23 -1.58 11.27
CA ALA A 18 -9.91 -1.84 10.74
C ALA A 18 -9.88 -3.18 10.00
N SER A 19 -9.22 -3.18 8.84
CA SER A 19 -8.99 -4.40 8.07
C SER A 19 -7.58 -4.38 7.49
N PRO A 20 -6.88 -5.51 7.48
CA PRO A 20 -5.66 -5.63 6.70
C PRO A 20 -5.99 -5.61 5.21
N ARG A 21 -5.01 -5.30 4.37
CA ARG A 21 -5.18 -5.32 2.92
C ARG A 21 -5.46 -6.73 2.38
N LEU A 22 -4.77 -7.72 2.91
CA LEU A 22 -5.00 -9.13 2.61
C LEU A 22 -5.98 -9.70 3.63
N VAL A 23 -7.17 -10.08 3.16
CA VAL A 23 -8.27 -10.52 4.01
C VAL A 23 -8.66 -11.95 3.63
N SER A 24 -8.85 -12.81 4.62
CA SER A 24 -9.35 -14.17 4.38
C SER A 24 -10.83 -14.16 3.99
N VAL A 25 -11.24 -15.16 3.19
CA VAL A 25 -12.66 -15.34 2.83
C VAL A 25 -13.54 -15.52 4.07
N LYS A 26 -13.02 -16.17 5.12
CA LYS A 26 -13.74 -16.29 6.40
C LYS A 26 -14.04 -14.91 7.00
N LYS A 27 -13.07 -14.00 6.99
CA LYS A 27 -13.26 -12.65 7.52
C LYS A 27 -14.21 -11.81 6.66
N LEU A 28 -14.18 -12.00 5.34
CA LEU A 28 -15.14 -11.34 4.43
C LEU A 28 -16.57 -11.79 4.72
N ARG A 29 -16.80 -13.08 4.99
CA ARG A 29 -18.12 -13.59 5.39
C ARG A 29 -18.59 -12.96 6.70
N ILE A 30 -17.72 -12.85 7.70
CA ILE A 30 -18.05 -12.16 8.96
C ILE A 30 -18.49 -10.71 8.72
N TYR A 31 -17.79 -9.98 7.84
CA TYR A 31 -18.23 -8.63 7.50
C TYR A 31 -19.57 -8.61 6.77
N ALA A 32 -19.82 -9.56 5.88
CA ALA A 32 -21.10 -9.68 5.19
C ALA A 32 -22.24 -9.99 6.17
N ASP A 33 -22.06 -10.96 7.06
CA ASP A 33 -23.06 -11.34 8.09
C ASP A 33 -23.41 -10.15 9.00
N LEU A 34 -22.41 -9.36 9.39
CA LEU A 34 -22.64 -8.14 10.19
C LEU A 34 -23.33 -7.04 9.37
N ALA A 35 -23.05 -6.94 8.08
CA ALA A 35 -23.73 -5.99 7.21
C ALA A 35 -25.19 -6.35 7.01
N ASP A 36 -25.50 -7.61 6.79
CA ASP A 36 -26.88 -8.11 6.69
C ASP A 36 -27.67 -7.85 7.98
N LYS A 37 -26.99 -7.97 9.14
CA LYS A 37 -27.62 -7.77 10.45
C LYS A 37 -27.91 -6.31 10.78
N TYR A 38 -27.05 -5.35 10.36
CA TYR A 38 -27.07 -3.97 10.84
C TYR A 38 -27.19 -2.90 9.76
N CYS A 39 -26.88 -3.23 8.52
CA CYS A 39 -26.61 -2.26 7.44
C CYS A 39 -27.35 -2.57 6.14
N ASP A 40 -28.48 -3.28 6.19
CA ASP A 40 -29.26 -3.68 5.01
C ASP A 40 -28.41 -4.34 3.91
N GLY A 41 -27.39 -5.12 4.32
CA GLY A 41 -26.47 -5.82 3.42
C GLY A 41 -25.43 -4.96 2.72
N CYS A 42 -25.27 -3.69 3.08
CA CYS A 42 -24.37 -2.77 2.39
C CYS A 42 -23.08 -2.52 3.16
N LEU A 43 -21.94 -2.67 2.45
CA LEU A 43 -20.58 -2.38 2.93
C LEU A 43 -19.86 -1.44 1.98
N ARG A 44 -18.89 -0.69 2.49
CA ARG A 44 -17.96 0.10 1.69
C ARG A 44 -16.52 -0.20 2.08
N PHE A 45 -15.68 -0.50 1.09
CA PHE A 45 -14.24 -0.58 1.28
C PHE A 45 -13.61 0.79 1.05
N THR A 46 -12.70 1.18 1.94
CA THR A 46 -12.01 2.47 1.80
C THR A 46 -10.67 2.31 1.10
N SER A 47 -10.15 3.40 0.53
CA SER A 47 -8.80 3.44 -0.06
C SER A 47 -7.69 3.17 0.97
N ARG A 48 -8.00 3.23 2.27
CA ARG A 48 -7.09 2.93 3.38
C ARG A 48 -7.30 1.55 3.97
N HIS A 49 -7.86 0.63 3.18
CA HIS A 49 -8.06 -0.79 3.52
C HIS A 49 -9.01 -1.05 4.69
N ASN A 50 -9.82 -0.08 5.07
CA ASN A 50 -10.86 -0.27 6.09
C ASN A 50 -12.17 -0.75 5.45
N VAL A 51 -12.99 -1.38 6.29
CA VAL A 51 -14.39 -1.67 5.97
C VAL A 51 -15.27 -0.66 6.70
N GLU A 52 -16.18 -0.04 5.99
CA GLU A 52 -17.19 0.86 6.56
C GLU A 52 -18.56 0.24 6.49
N PHE A 53 -19.20 0.21 7.65
CA PHE A 53 -20.59 -0.19 7.82
C PHE A 53 -21.46 1.06 7.73
N LEU A 54 -22.43 1.04 6.83
CA LEU A 54 -23.33 2.16 6.56
C LEU A 54 -24.67 1.88 7.24
N LEU A 55 -24.92 2.49 8.41
CA LEU A 55 -26.10 2.24 9.22
C LEU A 55 -27.15 3.30 8.96
N PRO A 56 -28.39 2.89 8.63
CA PRO A 56 -29.51 3.81 8.49
C PRO A 56 -30.00 4.30 9.86
N ASP A 57 -29.83 3.50 10.92
CA ASP A 57 -30.34 3.77 12.25
C ASP A 57 -29.19 3.94 13.27
N GLU A 58 -29.31 4.97 14.11
CA GLU A 58 -28.34 5.27 15.17
C GLU A 58 -28.31 4.19 16.25
N SER A 59 -29.44 3.53 16.52
CA SER A 59 -29.53 2.49 17.53
C SER A 59 -28.65 1.26 17.27
N ASN A 60 -28.28 1.03 16.02
CA ASN A 60 -27.44 -0.10 15.60
C ASN A 60 -25.95 0.14 15.80
N ILE A 61 -25.51 1.35 16.16
CA ILE A 61 -24.08 1.71 16.29
C ILE A 61 -23.42 0.92 17.42
N ASP A 62 -23.93 1.03 18.62
CA ASP A 62 -23.31 0.41 19.80
C ASP A 62 -23.35 -1.13 19.74
N PRO A 63 -24.46 -1.78 19.33
CA PRO A 63 -24.47 -3.23 19.12
C PRO A 63 -23.44 -3.70 18.08
N LEU A 64 -23.31 -3.00 16.96
CA LEU A 64 -22.30 -3.33 15.94
C LEU A 64 -20.87 -3.19 16.48
N ILE A 65 -20.57 -2.13 17.22
CA ILE A 65 -19.25 -1.93 17.82
C ILE A 65 -18.94 -3.05 18.83
N ALA A 66 -19.92 -3.46 19.62
CA ALA A 66 -19.76 -4.56 20.56
C ALA A 66 -19.49 -5.90 19.85
N ASP A 67 -20.23 -6.22 18.80
CA ASP A 67 -20.01 -7.43 17.99
C ASP A 67 -18.61 -7.41 17.31
N LEU A 68 -18.19 -6.27 16.77
CA LEU A 68 -16.85 -6.09 16.20
C LEU A 68 -15.76 -6.29 17.25
N ALA A 69 -15.94 -5.74 18.46
CA ALA A 69 -15.02 -5.91 19.57
C ALA A 69 -14.92 -7.37 20.03
N ALA A 70 -16.04 -8.08 20.12
CA ALA A 70 -16.08 -9.50 20.44
C ALA A 70 -15.32 -10.37 19.42
N LEU A 71 -15.26 -9.94 18.16
CA LEU A 71 -14.53 -10.59 17.07
C LEU A 71 -13.08 -10.13 16.97
N GLY A 72 -12.61 -9.27 17.89
CA GLY A 72 -11.26 -8.72 17.87
C GLY A 72 -10.97 -7.79 16.67
N ILE A 73 -12.00 -7.13 16.15
CA ILE A 73 -11.89 -6.20 15.02
C ILE A 73 -11.95 -4.76 15.58
N PRO A 74 -10.83 -4.02 15.60
CA PRO A 74 -10.81 -2.68 16.16
C PRO A 74 -11.57 -1.69 15.28
N VAL A 75 -12.25 -0.76 15.93
CA VAL A 75 -12.96 0.37 15.31
C VAL A 75 -12.17 1.64 15.59
N GLY A 76 -11.88 2.47 14.59
CA GLY A 76 -11.11 3.68 14.81
C GLY A 76 -10.80 4.48 13.56
N GLY A 77 -9.74 5.30 13.66
CA GLY A 77 -9.25 6.13 12.55
C GLY A 77 -10.14 7.31 12.18
N ILE A 78 -10.98 7.79 13.10
CA ILE A 78 -11.94 8.88 12.89
C ILE A 78 -11.60 10.07 13.80
N GLY A 79 -11.77 11.29 13.28
CA GLY A 79 -11.50 12.51 14.02
C GLY A 79 -10.00 12.79 14.19
N ALA A 80 -9.61 13.38 15.33
CA ALA A 80 -8.23 13.71 15.68
C ALA A 80 -7.44 12.48 16.13
N SER A 81 -7.17 11.61 15.19
CA SER A 81 -6.55 10.30 15.39
C SER A 81 -5.64 9.92 14.22
N ILE A 82 -4.91 8.83 14.37
CA ILE A 82 -4.16 8.20 13.27
C ILE A 82 -5.12 7.32 12.47
N THR A 83 -5.10 7.43 11.14
CA THR A 83 -5.88 6.56 10.26
C THR A 83 -5.12 5.27 9.97
N SER A 84 -5.82 4.26 9.44
CA SER A 84 -5.15 3.09 8.87
C SER A 84 -4.15 3.52 7.78
N ILE A 85 -3.02 2.82 7.72
CA ILE A 85 -1.95 3.10 6.77
C ILE A 85 -2.32 2.50 5.41
N VAL A 86 -2.39 3.36 4.39
CA VAL A 86 -2.47 2.89 3.01
C VAL A 86 -1.09 2.38 2.59
N HIS A 87 -1.05 1.21 1.98
CA HIS A 87 0.21 0.63 1.54
C HIS A 87 0.08 -0.18 0.26
N THR A 88 1.20 -0.39 -0.40
CA THR A 88 1.32 -1.18 -1.62
C THR A 88 1.53 -2.66 -1.30
N GLN A 89 1.66 -3.49 -2.33
CA GLN A 89 1.78 -4.95 -2.18
C GLN A 89 3.08 -5.38 -1.48
N GLY A 90 4.18 -4.64 -1.72
CA GLY A 90 5.49 -5.04 -1.21
C GLY A 90 5.95 -6.39 -1.77
N TRP A 91 6.76 -7.10 -1.00
CA TRP A 91 7.29 -8.39 -1.41
C TRP A 91 6.24 -9.51 -1.52
N VAL A 92 5.02 -9.28 -1.03
CA VAL A 92 3.96 -10.28 -1.14
C VAL A 92 3.61 -10.57 -2.60
N HIS A 93 3.57 -9.54 -3.47
CA HIS A 93 3.16 -9.72 -4.87
C HIS A 93 3.70 -8.65 -5.84
N CYS A 94 4.66 -7.84 -5.46
CA CYS A 94 5.18 -6.78 -6.33
C CYS A 94 6.60 -7.11 -6.80
N HIS A 95 6.77 -7.22 -8.12
CA HIS A 95 8.07 -7.50 -8.74
C HIS A 95 9.09 -6.37 -8.63
N SER A 96 8.64 -5.13 -8.36
CA SER A 96 9.51 -3.95 -8.23
C SER A 96 9.67 -3.47 -6.79
N ALA A 97 9.28 -4.27 -5.79
CA ALA A 97 9.35 -3.86 -4.40
C ALA A 97 10.79 -3.79 -3.90
N ALA A 98 11.18 -2.64 -3.35
CA ALA A 98 12.45 -2.43 -2.66
C ALA A 98 12.36 -2.73 -1.16
N THR A 99 11.16 -2.88 -0.61
CA THR A 99 10.97 -3.14 0.82
C THR A 99 9.71 -3.96 1.08
N ASP A 100 9.68 -4.59 2.26
CA ASP A 100 8.48 -5.27 2.76
C ASP A 100 7.45 -4.24 3.25
N ALA A 101 6.39 -4.06 2.48
CA ALA A 101 5.32 -3.14 2.84
C ALA A 101 4.49 -3.64 4.02
N SER A 102 4.18 -4.94 4.05
CA SER A 102 3.28 -5.51 5.05
C SER A 102 3.90 -5.54 6.44
N GLY A 103 5.17 -5.95 6.55
CA GLY A 103 5.89 -6.02 7.83
C GLY A 103 6.09 -4.63 8.45
N ILE A 104 6.51 -3.66 7.66
CA ILE A 104 6.71 -2.28 8.14
C ILE A 104 5.38 -1.67 8.58
N VAL A 105 4.32 -1.81 7.78
CA VAL A 105 2.98 -1.27 8.14
C VAL A 105 2.47 -1.92 9.41
N LYS A 106 2.64 -3.24 9.56
CA LYS A 106 2.23 -3.92 10.80
C LYS A 106 2.98 -3.37 12.02
N ALA A 107 4.30 -3.26 11.94
CA ALA A 107 5.11 -2.75 13.06
C ALA A 107 4.71 -1.31 13.45
N VAL A 108 4.48 -0.45 12.47
CA VAL A 108 4.04 0.94 12.72
C VAL A 108 2.62 0.96 13.30
N MET A 109 1.66 0.20 12.72
CA MET A 109 0.28 0.16 13.23
C MET A 109 0.19 -0.40 14.64
N ASP A 110 0.97 -1.42 14.97
CA ASP A 110 1.02 -1.97 16.34
C ASP A 110 1.50 -0.89 17.33
N SER A 111 2.49 -0.09 16.96
CA SER A 111 3.02 1.00 17.81
C SER A 111 2.03 2.17 17.96
N VAL A 112 1.25 2.49 16.94
CA VAL A 112 0.32 3.63 16.95
C VAL A 112 -1.13 3.22 17.25
N ASN A 113 -1.39 1.95 17.54
CA ASN A 113 -2.73 1.44 17.80
C ASN A 113 -3.54 2.23 18.84
N PRO A 114 -2.98 2.67 19.99
CA PRO A 114 -3.71 3.47 20.98
C PRO A 114 -4.26 4.79 20.40
N TYR A 115 -3.57 5.36 19.41
CA TYR A 115 -4.04 6.57 18.71
C TYR A 115 -5.09 6.25 17.64
N PHE A 116 -5.06 5.04 17.07
CA PHE A 116 -6.06 4.60 16.10
C PHE A 116 -7.41 4.32 16.75
N ILE A 117 -7.43 3.59 17.86
CA ILE A 117 -8.67 3.24 18.59
C ILE A 117 -9.21 4.41 19.43
N GLY A 118 -8.44 5.49 19.61
CA GLY A 118 -8.87 6.70 20.30
C GLY A 118 -8.59 6.76 21.80
N GLU A 119 -7.84 5.81 22.35
CA GLU A 119 -7.34 5.87 23.75
C GLU A 119 -6.44 7.09 23.96
N LYS A 120 -5.59 7.39 22.97
CA LYS A 120 -4.75 8.59 22.93
C LYS A 120 -5.20 9.50 21.79
N LYS A 121 -5.17 10.80 22.06
CA LYS A 121 -5.55 11.83 21.08
C LYS A 121 -4.33 12.61 20.61
N ILE A 122 -4.41 13.08 19.37
CA ILE A 122 -3.45 14.01 18.77
C ILE A 122 -4.18 15.30 18.35
N PRO A 123 -3.49 16.43 18.18
CA PRO A 123 -4.14 17.72 17.87
C PRO A 123 -4.94 17.73 16.57
N GLY A 124 -4.63 16.86 15.64
CA GLY A 124 -5.31 16.76 14.36
C GLY A 124 -5.21 15.36 13.76
N LYS A 125 -5.86 15.14 12.64
CA LYS A 125 -5.80 13.86 11.92
C LYS A 125 -4.43 13.67 11.25
N LEU A 126 -3.79 12.56 11.51
CA LEU A 126 -2.52 12.16 10.88
C LEU A 126 -2.74 10.97 9.93
N ARG A 127 -2.19 11.10 8.73
CA ARG A 127 -2.24 10.06 7.68
C ARG A 127 -0.83 9.61 7.37
N ILE A 128 -0.62 8.30 7.52
CA ILE A 128 0.63 7.64 7.15
C ILE A 128 0.34 6.78 5.90
N ALA A 129 1.29 6.70 5.01
CA ALA A 129 1.22 5.83 3.84
C ALA A 129 2.57 5.20 3.54
N LEU A 130 2.57 4.02 2.92
CA LEU A 130 3.76 3.31 2.52
C LEU A 130 3.69 2.89 1.06
N ALA A 131 4.75 3.19 0.29
CA ALA A 131 4.99 2.62 -1.03
C ALA A 131 6.25 1.75 -1.01
N CYS A 132 6.16 0.56 -1.57
CA CYS A 132 7.29 -0.37 -1.61
C CYS A 132 8.40 0.02 -2.60
N CYS A 133 8.18 1.00 -3.46
CA CYS A 133 9.16 1.56 -4.39
C CYS A 133 8.76 2.97 -4.84
N LEU A 134 9.63 3.64 -5.60
CA LEU A 134 9.41 4.99 -6.12
C LEU A 134 8.28 5.13 -7.15
N ASN A 135 7.67 4.05 -7.61
CA ASN A 135 6.43 4.11 -8.41
C ASN A 135 5.24 4.71 -7.64
N MET A 136 5.34 4.81 -6.31
CA MET A 136 4.39 5.50 -5.44
C MET A 136 2.92 5.10 -5.64
N CYS A 137 2.66 3.82 -5.88
CA CYS A 137 1.31 3.31 -5.99
C CYS A 137 0.50 3.66 -4.74
N GLY A 138 -0.75 4.11 -4.90
CA GLY A 138 -1.58 4.55 -3.79
C GLY A 138 -1.35 6.00 -3.33
N ALA A 139 -0.70 6.83 -4.14
CA ALA A 139 -0.50 8.27 -3.90
C ALA A 139 0.13 8.58 -2.53
N VAL A 140 1.17 7.86 -2.18
CA VAL A 140 1.85 7.92 -0.88
C VAL A 140 2.36 9.33 -0.55
N HIS A 141 2.83 10.07 -1.55
CA HIS A 141 3.29 11.45 -1.44
C HIS A 141 2.21 12.45 -0.98
N CYS A 142 0.93 12.08 -1.01
CA CYS A 142 -0.19 12.90 -0.51
C CYS A 142 -0.46 12.72 0.99
N SER A 143 0.25 11.82 1.65
CA SER A 143 0.09 11.58 3.09
C SER A 143 0.96 12.51 3.93
N ASP A 144 0.60 12.70 5.19
CA ASP A 144 1.35 13.56 6.11
C ASP A 144 2.75 12.98 6.40
N ILE A 145 2.82 11.63 6.49
CA ILE A 145 4.07 10.87 6.56
C ILE A 145 4.06 9.84 5.45
N ALA A 146 5.08 9.83 4.61
CA ALA A 146 5.27 8.87 3.54
C ALA A 146 6.51 8.00 3.83
N ILE A 147 6.32 6.68 3.78
CA ILE A 147 7.39 5.69 3.89
C ILE A 147 7.61 5.11 2.50
N LEU A 148 8.80 5.26 1.95
CA LEU A 148 9.12 4.89 0.57
C LEU A 148 10.25 3.87 0.53
N GLY A 149 10.00 2.76 -0.14
CA GLY A 149 11.07 1.86 -0.57
C GLY A 149 11.86 2.49 -1.71
N VAL A 150 13.16 2.36 -1.69
CA VAL A 150 14.07 2.96 -2.66
C VAL A 150 15.08 1.93 -3.14
N HIS A 151 15.10 1.68 -4.45
CA HIS A 151 16.20 0.97 -5.10
C HIS A 151 17.39 1.89 -5.28
N ARG A 152 18.58 1.42 -4.97
CA ARG A 152 19.83 2.19 -5.05
C ARG A 152 20.76 1.73 -6.13
N LYS A 153 20.48 0.58 -6.75
CA LYS A 153 21.25 0.03 -7.86
C LYS A 153 20.33 -0.39 -9.00
N PRO A 154 20.82 -0.33 -10.26
CA PRO A 154 20.08 -0.83 -11.40
C PRO A 154 19.90 -2.35 -11.31
N PRO A 155 19.01 -2.94 -12.13
CA PRO A 155 18.88 -4.38 -12.23
C PRO A 155 20.22 -5.06 -12.52
N ARG A 156 20.49 -6.13 -11.80
CA ARG A 156 21.67 -6.97 -12.07
C ARG A 156 21.39 -7.83 -13.30
N THR A 157 22.35 -7.96 -14.18
CA THR A 157 22.26 -8.84 -15.34
C THR A 157 22.96 -10.16 -15.04
N ASP A 158 22.22 -11.26 -15.08
CA ASP A 158 22.83 -12.59 -15.07
C ASP A 158 23.17 -13.00 -16.51
N HIS A 159 24.40 -12.64 -16.93
CA HIS A 159 24.88 -12.88 -18.28
C HIS A 159 24.90 -14.35 -18.70
N SER A 160 24.88 -15.27 -17.75
CA SER A 160 24.87 -16.71 -18.01
C SER A 160 23.54 -17.26 -18.48
N THR A 161 22.45 -16.57 -18.12
CA THR A 161 21.09 -17.02 -18.33
C THR A 161 20.29 -16.16 -19.32
N VAL A 162 20.60 -14.87 -19.48
CA VAL A 162 19.85 -13.96 -20.36
C VAL A 162 19.63 -14.55 -21.75
N ASN A 163 20.68 -15.02 -22.40
CA ASN A 163 20.60 -15.55 -23.77
C ASN A 163 19.81 -16.87 -23.89
N LYS A 164 19.61 -17.58 -22.75
CA LYS A 164 18.93 -18.87 -22.74
C LYS A 164 17.43 -18.74 -22.43
N VAL A 165 17.07 -17.72 -21.67
CA VAL A 165 15.73 -17.57 -21.08
C VAL A 165 14.96 -16.41 -21.70
N CYS A 166 15.67 -15.42 -22.26
CA CYS A 166 15.07 -14.17 -22.71
C CYS A 166 15.42 -13.86 -24.17
N GLU A 167 14.54 -13.17 -24.84
CA GLU A 167 14.81 -12.57 -26.16
C GLU A 167 15.38 -11.16 -26.00
N ILE A 168 16.65 -10.98 -26.33
CA ILE A 168 17.38 -9.73 -26.13
C ILE A 168 16.66 -8.52 -26.75
N PRO A 169 16.10 -8.57 -27.99
CA PRO A 169 15.38 -7.43 -28.57
C PRO A 169 14.15 -7.02 -27.71
N ASN A 170 13.42 -7.98 -27.17
CA ASN A 170 12.26 -7.71 -26.30
C ASN A 170 12.69 -7.08 -24.99
N VAL A 171 13.78 -7.53 -24.40
CA VAL A 171 14.34 -6.95 -23.17
C VAL A 171 14.77 -5.51 -23.39
N VAL A 172 15.46 -5.23 -24.48
CA VAL A 172 15.88 -3.85 -24.85
C VAL A 172 14.66 -2.96 -25.08
N ALA A 173 13.67 -3.45 -25.83
CA ALA A 173 12.44 -2.71 -26.14
C ALA A 173 11.57 -2.44 -24.91
N SER A 174 11.66 -3.27 -23.87
CA SER A 174 10.89 -3.11 -22.63
C SER A 174 11.30 -1.89 -21.80
N CYS A 175 12.52 -1.35 -22.03
CA CYS A 175 13.04 -0.25 -21.22
C CYS A 175 12.49 1.12 -21.70
N PRO A 176 11.67 1.83 -20.90
CA PRO A 176 11.06 3.10 -21.32
C PRO A 176 12.08 4.25 -21.44
N THR A 177 13.24 4.14 -20.78
CA THR A 177 14.31 5.14 -20.79
C THR A 177 15.48 4.75 -21.70
N ALA A 178 15.37 3.63 -22.43
CA ALA A 178 16.44 3.08 -23.25
C ALA A 178 17.75 2.84 -22.48
N ALA A 179 17.66 2.54 -21.18
CA ALA A 179 18.81 2.23 -20.33
C ALA A 179 19.43 0.87 -20.63
N ILE A 180 18.73 -0.01 -21.36
CA ILE A 180 19.22 -1.36 -21.68
C ILE A 180 19.81 -1.37 -23.07
N ARG A 181 21.06 -1.84 -23.16
CA ARG A 181 21.80 -1.95 -24.41
C ARG A 181 22.21 -3.39 -24.67
N PRO A 182 22.16 -3.86 -25.94
CA PRO A 182 22.71 -5.15 -26.27
C PRO A 182 24.25 -5.10 -26.17
N THR A 183 24.84 -6.14 -25.59
CA THR A 183 26.28 -6.28 -25.44
C THR A 183 26.70 -7.74 -25.59
N GLN A 184 28.00 -8.02 -25.55
CA GLN A 184 28.55 -9.36 -25.53
C GLN A 184 29.53 -9.53 -24.37
N VAL A 185 29.37 -10.62 -23.63
CA VAL A 185 30.29 -11.02 -22.57
C VAL A 185 30.75 -12.43 -22.87
N ASP A 186 32.04 -12.63 -22.91
CA ASP A 186 32.69 -13.92 -23.27
C ASP A 186 32.15 -14.55 -24.57
N GLY A 187 31.88 -13.71 -25.58
CA GLY A 187 31.34 -14.15 -26.88
C GLY A 187 29.85 -14.52 -26.86
N THR A 188 29.19 -14.37 -25.74
CA THR A 188 27.74 -14.63 -25.59
C THR A 188 26.96 -13.31 -25.65
N ALA A 189 25.92 -13.27 -26.49
CA ALA A 189 25.05 -12.11 -26.56
C ALA A 189 24.28 -11.95 -25.26
N THR A 190 24.23 -10.73 -24.72
CA THR A 190 23.61 -10.37 -23.45
C THR A 190 23.16 -8.89 -23.48
N VAL A 191 22.79 -8.34 -22.35
CA VAL A 191 22.47 -6.92 -22.19
C VAL A 191 23.24 -6.31 -21.04
N GLU A 192 23.49 -5.01 -21.14
CA GLU A 192 23.99 -4.16 -20.07
C GLU A 192 22.93 -3.12 -19.69
N VAL A 193 22.95 -2.66 -18.46
CA VAL A 193 22.03 -1.63 -17.95
C VAL A 193 22.84 -0.38 -17.61
N LEU A 194 22.53 0.73 -18.29
CA LEU A 194 23.14 2.03 -18.02
C LEU A 194 22.46 2.66 -16.79
N GLU A 195 23.18 2.73 -15.67
CA GLU A 195 22.66 3.23 -14.39
C GLU A 195 22.12 4.65 -14.50
N GLU A 196 22.79 5.54 -15.19
CA GLU A 196 22.42 6.95 -15.36
C GLU A 196 21.06 7.15 -16.06
N GLN A 197 20.63 6.16 -16.85
CA GLN A 197 19.37 6.19 -17.59
C GLN A 197 18.30 5.32 -16.95
N CYS A 198 18.64 4.51 -15.96
CA CYS A 198 17.71 3.59 -15.32
C CYS A 198 16.77 4.33 -14.38
N MET A 199 15.45 4.15 -14.56
CA MET A 199 14.43 4.69 -13.67
C MET A 199 13.92 3.70 -12.61
N TYR A 200 14.52 2.56 -12.47
CA TYR A 200 14.22 1.52 -11.48
C TYR A 200 12.77 1.00 -11.52
N CYS A 201 12.14 0.93 -12.69
CA CYS A 201 10.72 0.55 -12.84
C CYS A 201 10.47 -0.96 -12.87
N ALA A 202 11.52 -1.79 -13.01
CA ALA A 202 11.47 -3.26 -13.14
C ALA A 202 10.72 -3.80 -14.37
N ASN A 203 10.43 -2.99 -15.39
CA ASN A 203 9.83 -3.50 -16.64
C ASN A 203 10.68 -4.59 -17.30
N CYS A 204 12.00 -4.46 -17.27
CA CYS A 204 12.92 -5.47 -17.78
C CYS A 204 12.79 -6.81 -17.05
N TYR A 205 12.60 -6.79 -15.73
CA TYR A 205 12.39 -8.00 -14.94
C TYR A 205 11.06 -8.69 -15.29
N THR A 206 10.04 -7.93 -15.62
CA THR A 206 8.75 -8.48 -16.07
C THR A 206 8.87 -9.29 -17.37
N VAL A 207 9.79 -8.86 -18.25
CA VAL A 207 10.05 -9.51 -19.55
C VAL A 207 11.12 -10.58 -19.43
N CYS A 208 12.11 -10.38 -18.56
CA CYS A 208 13.27 -11.27 -18.42
C CYS A 208 13.64 -11.45 -16.93
N PRO A 209 13.43 -12.65 -16.36
CA PRO A 209 13.74 -12.91 -14.96
C PRO A 209 15.25 -12.85 -14.64
N SER A 210 16.11 -12.85 -15.66
CA SER A 210 17.56 -12.71 -15.50
C SER A 210 18.05 -11.28 -15.22
N LEU A 211 17.11 -10.32 -15.04
CA LEU A 211 17.41 -8.94 -14.65
C LEU A 211 16.71 -8.55 -13.34
N PRO A 212 16.99 -9.21 -12.21
CA PRO A 212 16.37 -8.85 -10.92
C PRO A 212 16.78 -7.44 -10.49
N LEU A 213 15.78 -6.62 -10.13
CA LEU A 213 15.99 -5.27 -9.60
C LEU A 213 16.20 -5.30 -8.09
N ASN A 214 15.53 -6.22 -7.38
CA ASN A 214 15.60 -6.29 -5.93
C ASN A 214 17.02 -6.61 -5.44
N ASP A 215 17.54 -5.77 -4.56
CA ASP A 215 18.85 -5.92 -3.93
C ASP A 215 18.72 -5.71 -2.41
N PRO A 216 18.50 -6.78 -1.62
CA PRO A 216 18.27 -6.68 -0.18
C PRO A 216 19.38 -6.00 0.62
N GLU A 217 20.61 -5.99 0.09
CA GLU A 217 21.77 -5.36 0.75
C GLU A 217 21.82 -3.84 0.51
N ASN A 218 21.35 -3.39 -0.66
CA ASN A 218 21.46 -1.99 -1.06
C ASN A 218 20.14 -1.24 -1.06
N ASP A 219 19.01 -1.93 -1.20
CA ASP A 219 17.68 -1.32 -1.13
C ASP A 219 17.40 -0.81 0.29
N GLY A 220 16.56 0.19 0.38
CA GLY A 220 16.30 0.83 1.67
C GLY A 220 14.96 1.54 1.71
N VAL A 221 14.75 2.23 2.82
CA VAL A 221 13.55 3.01 3.08
C VAL A 221 13.91 4.48 3.29
N SER A 222 13.11 5.37 2.71
CA SER A 222 13.14 6.81 2.95
C SER A 222 11.84 7.25 3.61
N ILE A 223 11.92 8.14 4.58
CA ILE A 223 10.75 8.68 5.27
C ILE A 223 10.61 10.16 4.94
N TRP A 224 9.45 10.54 4.43
CA TRP A 224 9.13 11.91 4.06
C TRP A 224 8.02 12.45 4.95
N GLY A 225 8.21 13.66 5.47
CA GLY A 225 7.20 14.38 6.24
C GLY A 225 6.61 15.55 5.45
N GLY A 226 5.33 15.91 5.73
CA GLY A 226 4.69 17.07 5.16
C GLY A 226 4.14 16.89 3.74
N GLY A 227 3.69 15.70 3.40
CA GLY A 227 3.29 15.30 2.05
C GLY A 227 2.06 15.97 1.43
N LYS A 228 1.33 16.82 2.14
CA LYS A 228 0.25 17.60 1.55
C LYS A 228 0.81 18.74 0.71
N VAL A 229 0.43 18.75 -0.54
CA VAL A 229 0.95 19.68 -1.57
C VAL A 229 0.91 21.14 -1.15
N SER A 230 -0.11 21.58 -0.44
CA SER A 230 -0.27 22.98 -0.01
C SER A 230 0.67 23.38 1.11
N ASN A 231 1.12 22.45 1.95
CA ASN A 231 1.88 22.74 3.16
C ASN A 231 3.32 22.25 3.13
N ALA A 232 3.66 21.36 2.20
CA ALA A 232 4.98 20.73 2.12
C ALA A 232 6.10 21.69 1.70
N ARG A 233 5.82 22.92 1.42
CA ARG A 233 6.78 23.90 0.87
C ARG A 233 7.17 25.00 1.81
N ARG A 234 6.76 24.93 3.05
CA ARG A 234 7.04 26.01 4.00
C ARG A 234 7.57 25.48 5.30
#